data_d908d9e2b2be09dfb72d17fed9428bf0
#
_entry.id   d908d9e2b2be09dfb72d17fed9428bf0
#
_cell.length_a   1.000
_cell.length_b   1.000
_cell.length_c   1.000
_cell.angle_alpha   90.00
_cell.angle_beta   90.00
_cell.angle_gamma   90.00
#
_symmetry.space_group_name_H-M   'P 1'
#
loop_
_entity.id
_entity.type
_entity.pdbx_description
1 polymer ?
#
loop_
_entity_poly.entity_id
_entity_poly.type
_entity_poly.pdbx_seq_one_letter_code
_entity_poly.pdbx_strand_id
1 'polypeptide(L)'
;MAKVITTHSAIETQELGRELGQGLEPGELVAFRGDLGSGKTCMIQGICQALEVADYVTSPTFILINEYVGQRRGQYLPVYHFDLYRLSGAGELEDLGAEEYFYGQGICLIEWAERAEGLLPEGCREVWLEHGGGDERRITLRGGKAVEAEL
;
A
#
# COMPACT_ATOMS: atom_id res chain seq x y z
N MET A 1 -0.74 0.41 18.22
CA MET A 1 -1.00 -1.01 18.41
C MET A 1 -1.12 -1.73 17.07
N ALA A 2 -0.83 -3.00 17.06
CA ALA A 2 -0.85 -3.80 15.82
C ALA A 2 -2.03 -4.76 15.83
N LYS A 3 -2.60 -5.01 14.66
CA LYS A 3 -3.64 -6.01 14.45
C LYS A 3 -3.06 -7.08 13.54
N VAL A 4 -3.11 -8.34 13.97
CA VAL A 4 -2.57 -9.47 13.20
C VAL A 4 -3.70 -10.28 12.62
N ILE A 5 -3.64 -10.54 11.31
CA ILE A 5 -4.65 -11.33 10.59
C ILE A 5 -3.92 -12.40 9.79
N THR A 6 -4.47 -13.61 9.80
CA THR A 6 -3.95 -14.70 8.97
C THR A 6 -4.90 -14.92 7.81
N THR A 7 -4.37 -14.95 6.59
CA THR A 7 -5.12 -15.32 5.40
C THR A 7 -4.62 -16.65 4.87
N HIS A 8 -5.49 -17.40 4.18
CA HIS A 8 -5.20 -18.76 3.74
C HIS A 8 -5.20 -18.92 2.23
N SER A 9 -5.42 -17.83 1.50
CA SER A 9 -5.43 -17.85 0.03
C SER A 9 -5.16 -16.45 -0.51
N ALA A 10 -4.80 -16.38 -1.79
CA ALA A 10 -4.63 -15.10 -2.48
C ALA A 10 -5.95 -14.30 -2.46
N ILE A 11 -7.08 -14.99 -2.61
CA ILE A 11 -8.40 -14.34 -2.57
C ILE A 11 -8.64 -13.69 -1.21
N GLU A 12 -8.33 -14.39 -0.11
CA GLU A 12 -8.49 -13.83 1.22
C GLU A 12 -7.58 -12.63 1.46
N THR A 13 -6.34 -12.70 0.98
CA THR A 13 -5.41 -11.57 1.08
C THR A 13 -5.94 -10.37 0.29
N GLN A 14 -6.48 -10.60 -0.90
CA GLN A 14 -7.07 -9.56 -1.72
C GLN A 14 -8.31 -8.95 -1.06
N GLU A 15 -9.16 -9.77 -0.45
CA GLU A 15 -10.33 -9.29 0.28
C GLU A 15 -9.95 -8.44 1.49
N LEU A 16 -8.89 -8.81 2.20
CA LEU A 16 -8.37 -7.99 3.28
C LEU A 16 -7.93 -6.63 2.75
N GLY A 17 -7.26 -6.61 1.58
CA GLY A 17 -6.89 -5.36 0.92
C GLY A 17 -8.12 -4.51 0.60
N ARG A 18 -9.19 -5.13 0.12
CA ARG A 18 -10.43 -4.42 -0.19
C ARG A 18 -11.04 -3.79 1.06
N GLU A 19 -11.06 -4.50 2.16
CA GLU A 19 -11.54 -3.96 3.45
C GLU A 19 -10.70 -2.76 3.89
N LEU A 20 -9.39 -2.89 3.80
CA LEU A 20 -8.48 -1.80 4.14
C LEU A 20 -8.75 -0.58 3.24
N GLY A 21 -8.91 -0.82 1.95
CA GLY A 21 -9.17 0.25 0.97
C GLY A 21 -10.46 1.01 1.26
N GLN A 22 -11.49 0.34 1.75
CA GLN A 22 -12.75 0.97 2.09
C GLN A 22 -12.61 1.99 3.21
N GLY A 23 -11.61 1.83 4.07
CA GLY A 23 -11.35 2.75 5.18
C GLY A 23 -10.34 3.85 4.88
N LEU A 24 -9.71 3.84 3.71
CA LEU A 24 -8.71 4.85 3.36
C LEU A 24 -9.36 6.18 2.96
N GLU A 25 -8.77 7.26 3.43
CA GLU A 25 -9.21 8.61 3.09
C GLU A 25 -8.15 9.32 2.23
N PRO A 26 -8.55 10.35 1.44
CA PRO A 26 -7.59 11.12 0.65
C PRO A 26 -6.40 11.60 1.48
N GLY A 27 -5.20 11.46 0.92
CA GLY A 27 -3.98 11.86 1.59
C GLY A 27 -3.32 10.77 2.43
N GLU A 28 -3.96 9.61 2.59
CA GLU A 28 -3.35 8.51 3.36
C GLU A 28 -2.30 7.77 2.54
N LEU A 29 -1.33 7.23 3.24
CA LEU A 29 -0.24 6.46 2.68
C LEU A 29 -0.16 5.12 3.39
N VAL A 30 -0.04 4.04 2.62
CA VAL A 30 0.13 2.69 3.15
C VAL A 30 1.49 2.15 2.72
N ALA A 31 2.31 1.83 3.69
CA ALA A 31 3.65 1.29 3.47
C ALA A 31 3.62 -0.23 3.62
N PHE A 32 3.94 -0.95 2.54
CA PHE A 32 3.93 -2.41 2.50
C PHE A 32 5.33 -2.95 2.67
N ARG A 33 5.51 -3.84 3.62
CA ARG A 33 6.77 -4.50 3.91
C ARG A 33 6.58 -6.01 3.87
N GLY A 34 7.60 -6.71 3.45
CA GLY A 34 7.55 -8.16 3.33
C GLY A 34 8.39 -8.65 2.18
N ASP A 35 8.74 -9.94 2.23
CA ASP A 35 9.57 -10.55 1.22
C ASP A 35 8.87 -10.68 -0.13
N LEU A 36 9.66 -10.96 -1.17
CA LEU A 36 9.14 -11.21 -2.51
C LEU A 36 8.12 -12.36 -2.45
N GLY A 37 6.99 -12.20 -3.10
CA GLY A 37 5.94 -13.21 -3.12
C GLY A 37 5.10 -13.28 -1.84
N SER A 38 5.24 -12.33 -0.93
CA SER A 38 4.48 -12.34 0.33
C SER A 38 3.02 -11.90 0.18
N GLY A 39 2.63 -11.39 -0.98
CA GLY A 39 1.25 -10.96 -1.25
C GLY A 39 1.03 -9.47 -1.26
N LYS A 40 2.09 -8.66 -1.30
CA LYS A 40 1.97 -7.19 -1.31
C LYS A 40 1.13 -6.70 -2.48
N THR A 41 1.46 -7.14 -3.70
CA THR A 41 0.72 -6.73 -4.90
C THR A 41 -0.72 -7.21 -4.86
N CYS A 42 -0.95 -8.43 -4.39
CA CYS A 42 -2.28 -8.99 -4.24
C CYS A 42 -3.17 -8.13 -3.34
N MET A 43 -2.60 -7.69 -2.21
CA MET A 43 -3.32 -6.83 -1.28
C MET A 43 -3.59 -5.44 -1.88
N ILE A 44 -2.61 -4.90 -2.62
CA ILE A 44 -2.77 -3.63 -3.32
C ILE A 44 -3.88 -3.71 -4.37
N GLN A 45 -3.98 -4.83 -5.08
CA GLN A 45 -5.07 -5.06 -6.03
C GLN A 45 -6.44 -4.96 -5.34
N GLY A 46 -6.55 -5.53 -4.14
CA GLY A 46 -7.78 -5.43 -3.35
C GLY A 46 -8.10 -4.00 -2.95
N ILE A 47 -7.10 -3.26 -2.49
CA ILE A 47 -7.26 -1.84 -2.15
C ILE A 47 -7.76 -1.06 -3.37
N CYS A 48 -7.14 -1.27 -4.52
CA CYS A 48 -7.53 -0.58 -5.75
C CYS A 48 -8.94 -0.92 -6.19
N GLN A 49 -9.41 -2.15 -5.97
CA GLN A 49 -10.80 -2.51 -6.22
C GLN A 49 -11.75 -1.68 -5.36
N ALA A 50 -11.41 -1.51 -4.08
CA ALA A 50 -12.24 -0.69 -3.17
C ALA A 50 -12.26 0.78 -3.59
N LEU A 51 -11.20 1.25 -4.22
CA LEU A 51 -11.09 2.63 -4.70
C LEU A 51 -11.59 2.79 -6.14
N GLU A 52 -12.24 1.77 -6.68
CA GLU A 52 -12.85 1.78 -8.02
C GLU A 52 -11.85 2.08 -9.14
N VAL A 53 -10.62 1.58 -9.00
CA VAL A 53 -9.61 1.67 -10.04
C VAL A 53 -9.96 0.67 -11.14
N ALA A 54 -10.18 1.16 -12.36
CA ALA A 54 -10.49 0.31 -13.51
C ALA A 54 -9.25 -0.25 -14.19
N ASP A 55 -8.09 0.35 -13.93
CA ASP A 55 -6.83 -0.07 -14.54
C ASP A 55 -6.40 -1.45 -14.08
N TYR A 56 -5.61 -2.13 -14.90
CA TYR A 56 -5.01 -3.40 -14.51
C TYR A 56 -3.85 -3.12 -13.55
N VAL A 57 -3.99 -3.54 -12.32
CA VAL A 57 -3.02 -3.23 -11.26
C VAL A 57 -1.92 -4.27 -11.21
N THR A 58 -0.70 -3.84 -11.55
CA THR A 58 0.51 -4.65 -11.46
C THR A 58 1.61 -3.82 -10.82
N SER A 59 2.62 -4.49 -10.26
CA SER A 59 3.79 -3.77 -9.75
C SER A 59 4.52 -3.08 -10.90
N PRO A 60 4.91 -1.81 -10.74
CA PRO A 60 5.73 -1.12 -11.75
C PRO A 60 7.11 -1.79 -11.83
N THR A 61 7.51 -2.20 -13.05
CA THR A 61 8.75 -2.96 -13.26
C THR A 61 9.93 -2.08 -13.68
N PHE A 62 9.69 -1.09 -14.52
CA PHE A 62 10.75 -0.24 -15.08
C PHE A 62 10.67 1.19 -14.60
N ILE A 63 9.51 1.61 -14.13
CA ILE A 63 9.28 2.90 -13.53
C ILE A 63 8.92 2.67 -12.06
N LEU A 64 9.24 3.62 -11.21
CA LEU A 64 9.02 3.46 -9.77
C LEU A 64 7.57 3.72 -9.34
N ILE A 65 6.77 4.38 -10.18
CA ILE A 65 5.42 4.81 -9.85
C ILE A 65 4.44 4.48 -10.97
N ASN A 66 3.32 3.85 -10.61
CA ASN A 66 2.14 3.78 -11.48
C ASN A 66 1.08 4.73 -10.91
N GLU A 67 0.46 5.50 -11.76
CA GLU A 67 -0.63 6.38 -11.36
C GLU A 67 -1.95 5.80 -11.87
N TYR A 68 -2.90 5.63 -10.97
CA TYR A 68 -4.22 5.12 -11.30
C TYR A 68 -5.29 6.16 -11.01
N VAL A 69 -6.38 6.07 -11.75
CA VAL A 69 -7.57 6.89 -11.51
C VAL A 69 -8.53 6.09 -10.64
N GLY A 70 -8.70 6.52 -9.41
CA GLY A 70 -9.65 5.93 -8.48
C GLY A 70 -10.83 6.88 -8.23
N GLN A 71 -11.78 6.40 -7.44
CA GLN A 71 -12.93 7.19 -7.02
C GLN A 71 -13.29 6.87 -5.58
N ARG A 72 -13.77 7.88 -4.89
CA ARG A 72 -14.31 7.75 -3.55
C ARG A 72 -15.55 8.61 -3.44
N ARG A 73 -16.69 8.00 -3.13
CA ARG A 73 -17.97 8.71 -3.01
C ARG A 73 -18.30 9.53 -4.26
N GLY A 74 -17.99 8.95 -5.43
CA GLY A 74 -18.26 9.60 -6.72
C GLY A 74 -17.27 10.67 -7.12
N GLN A 75 -16.25 10.93 -6.30
CA GLN A 75 -15.23 11.94 -6.59
C GLN A 75 -13.93 11.30 -7.01
N TYR A 76 -13.22 11.93 -7.94
CA TYR A 76 -11.92 11.52 -8.40
C TYR A 76 -10.93 11.44 -7.23
N LEU A 77 -10.20 10.32 -7.16
CA LEU A 77 -9.16 10.12 -6.15
C LEU A 77 -7.97 9.46 -6.81
N PRO A 78 -6.86 10.19 -7.01
CA PRO A 78 -5.66 9.58 -7.61
C PRO A 78 -5.05 8.56 -6.65
N VAL A 79 -4.56 7.45 -7.23
CA VAL A 79 -3.90 6.38 -6.49
C VAL A 79 -2.51 6.20 -7.08
N TYR A 80 -1.49 6.33 -6.25
CA TYR A 80 -0.09 6.23 -6.65
C TYR A 80 0.51 4.96 -6.09
N HIS A 81 0.92 4.05 -6.96
CA HIS A 81 1.49 2.76 -6.60
C HIS A 81 3.00 2.81 -6.85
N PHE A 82 3.78 2.77 -5.78
CA PHE A 82 5.24 2.78 -5.82
C PHE A 82 5.77 1.38 -5.62
N ASP A 83 6.80 1.00 -6.37
CA ASP A 83 7.57 -0.21 -6.09
C ASP A 83 9.04 0.20 -5.99
N LEU A 84 9.59 0.12 -4.79
CA LEU A 84 10.93 0.60 -4.49
C LEU A 84 11.98 -0.51 -4.49
N TYR A 85 11.62 -1.71 -4.99
CA TYR A 85 12.53 -2.86 -4.99
C TYR A 85 13.87 -2.56 -5.63
N ARG A 86 13.86 -1.82 -6.74
CA ARG A 86 15.08 -1.50 -7.51
C ARG A 86 15.65 -0.12 -7.21
N LEU A 87 15.18 0.52 -6.17
CA LEU A 87 15.65 1.84 -5.80
C LEU A 87 17.13 1.77 -5.36
N SER A 88 17.96 2.61 -5.95
CA SER A 88 19.40 2.61 -5.64
C SER A 88 19.73 3.45 -4.41
N GLY A 89 18.85 4.37 -4.00
CA GLY A 89 19.04 5.18 -2.81
C GLY A 89 17.93 6.20 -2.63
N ALA A 90 17.84 6.77 -1.43
CA ALA A 90 16.79 7.73 -1.09
C ALA A 90 16.82 8.99 -1.97
N GLY A 91 18.00 9.38 -2.46
CA GLY A 91 18.13 10.54 -3.35
C GLY A 91 17.35 10.38 -4.65
N GLU A 92 17.20 9.15 -5.14
CA GLU A 92 16.42 8.87 -6.35
C GLU A 92 14.95 9.18 -6.14
N LEU A 93 14.40 8.92 -4.94
CA LEU A 93 13.03 9.29 -4.60
C LEU A 93 12.86 10.80 -4.51
N GLU A 94 13.84 11.49 -3.94
CA GLU A 94 13.81 12.95 -3.86
C GLU A 94 13.81 13.57 -5.26
N ASP A 95 14.62 13.01 -6.16
CA ASP A 95 14.70 13.47 -7.55
C ASP A 95 13.38 13.27 -8.29
N LEU A 96 12.58 12.27 -7.92
CA LEU A 96 11.25 12.04 -8.49
C LEU A 96 10.19 12.97 -7.90
N GLY A 97 10.52 13.75 -6.87
CA GLY A 97 9.54 14.58 -6.20
C GLY A 97 8.56 13.79 -5.35
N ALA A 98 9.02 12.67 -4.76
CA ALA A 98 8.16 11.75 -4.00
C ALA A 98 7.40 12.44 -2.87
N GLU A 99 7.98 13.46 -2.24
CA GLU A 99 7.32 14.19 -1.16
C GLU A 99 6.00 14.83 -1.60
N GLU A 100 5.90 15.30 -2.83
CA GLU A 100 4.66 15.87 -3.33
C GLU A 100 3.55 14.82 -3.39
N TYR A 101 3.89 13.57 -3.71
CA TYR A 101 2.94 12.46 -3.69
C TYR A 101 2.59 12.09 -2.25
N PHE A 102 3.60 11.94 -1.38
CA PHE A 102 3.41 11.46 0.00
C PHE A 102 2.57 12.42 0.85
N TYR A 103 2.68 13.70 0.61
CA TYR A 103 1.95 14.73 1.37
C TYR A 103 0.80 15.34 0.57
N GLY A 104 0.47 14.76 -0.59
CA GLY A 104 -0.62 15.24 -1.43
C GLY A 104 -1.97 14.65 -1.01
N GLN A 105 -2.97 14.85 -1.86
CA GLN A 105 -4.36 14.44 -1.58
C GLN A 105 -4.71 13.05 -2.11
N GLY A 106 -3.81 12.42 -2.87
CA GLY A 106 -4.04 11.07 -3.38
C GLY A 106 -3.73 10.01 -2.34
N ILE A 107 -4.02 8.77 -2.68
CA ILE A 107 -3.64 7.60 -1.87
C ILE A 107 -2.29 7.11 -2.39
N CYS A 108 -1.33 6.91 -1.50
CA CYS A 108 -0.04 6.31 -1.85
C CYS A 108 0.04 4.88 -1.32
N LEU A 109 0.37 3.94 -2.19
CA LEU A 109 0.57 2.54 -1.85
C LEU A 109 2.01 2.19 -2.21
N ILE A 110 2.83 1.88 -1.21
CA ILE A 110 4.28 1.76 -1.41
C ILE A 110 4.75 0.34 -1.07
N GLU A 111 5.24 -0.38 -2.08
CA GLU A 111 5.91 -1.68 -1.89
C GLU A 111 7.39 -1.45 -1.61
N TRP A 112 7.99 -2.31 -0.80
CA TRP A 112 9.38 -2.20 -0.36
C TRP A 112 9.65 -0.88 0.35
N ALA A 113 8.74 -0.52 1.24
CA ALA A 113 8.76 0.78 1.93
C ALA A 113 10.01 0.99 2.79
N GLU A 114 10.69 -0.09 3.24
CA GLU A 114 11.95 0.00 3.97
C GLU A 114 13.03 0.77 3.20
N ARG A 115 12.93 0.83 1.86
CA ARG A 115 13.87 1.57 1.04
C ARG A 115 13.61 3.08 1.03
N ALA A 116 12.49 3.51 1.58
CA ALA A 116 12.14 4.93 1.72
C ALA A 116 12.22 5.41 3.16
N GLU A 117 12.92 4.67 4.01
CA GLU A 117 13.02 5.00 5.43
C GLU A 117 13.56 6.42 5.62
N GLY A 118 12.94 7.18 6.52
CA GLY A 118 13.28 8.58 6.75
C GLY A 118 12.53 9.56 5.86
N LEU A 119 11.90 9.10 4.78
CA LEU A 119 11.13 9.96 3.86
C LEU A 119 9.61 9.78 4.03
N LEU A 120 9.18 8.71 4.67
CA LEU A 120 7.75 8.43 4.86
C LEU A 120 7.16 9.34 5.93
N PRO A 121 5.92 9.84 5.71
CA PRO A 121 5.24 10.63 6.74
C PRO A 121 5.05 9.86 8.04
N GLU A 122 5.16 10.55 9.16
CA GLU A 122 4.87 9.96 10.46
C GLU A 122 3.39 9.59 10.55
N GLY A 123 3.10 8.49 11.22
CA GLY A 123 1.73 8.03 11.41
C GLY A 123 1.09 7.40 10.19
N CYS A 124 1.84 7.13 9.13
CA CYS A 124 1.30 6.43 7.98
C CYS A 124 0.93 4.99 8.37
N ARG A 125 0.03 4.39 7.59
CA ARG A 125 -0.33 2.99 7.83
C ARG A 125 0.81 2.09 7.36
N GLU A 126 1.05 1.02 8.11
CA GLU A 126 2.05 0.03 7.74
C GLU A 126 1.39 -1.34 7.66
N VAL A 127 1.76 -2.10 6.64
CA VAL A 127 1.30 -3.47 6.43
C VAL A 127 2.52 -4.35 6.28
N TRP A 128 2.64 -5.33 7.18
CA TRP A 128 3.74 -6.30 7.16
C TRP A 128 3.17 -7.64 6.74
N LEU A 129 3.70 -8.23 5.66
CA LEU A 129 3.25 -9.52 5.15
C LEU A 129 4.37 -10.55 5.30
N GLU A 130 4.05 -11.67 5.93
CA GLU A 130 4.97 -12.78 6.15
C GLU A 130 4.36 -14.06 5.60
N HIS A 131 5.21 -14.93 5.04
CA HIS A 131 4.79 -16.27 4.65
C HIS A 131 4.46 -17.09 5.89
N GLY A 132 3.32 -17.81 5.85
CA GLY A 132 2.93 -18.73 6.92
C GLY A 132 2.97 -20.18 6.50
N GLY A 133 3.48 -20.45 5.28
CA GLY A 133 3.51 -21.77 4.68
C GLY A 133 2.44 -21.90 3.59
N GLY A 134 2.83 -22.37 2.40
CA GLY A 134 1.91 -22.48 1.26
C GLY A 134 1.27 -21.13 0.92
N ASP A 135 -0.05 -21.11 0.88
CA ASP A 135 -0.81 -19.89 0.58
C ASP A 135 -1.17 -19.09 1.84
N GLU A 136 -0.75 -19.57 3.02
CA GLU A 136 -1.01 -18.85 4.25
C GLU A 136 -0.11 -17.63 4.37
N ARG A 137 -0.71 -16.51 4.81
CA ARG A 137 0.02 -15.26 5.03
C ARG A 137 -0.35 -14.70 6.39
N ARG A 138 0.65 -14.23 7.11
CA ARG A 138 0.45 -13.53 8.37
C ARG A 138 0.63 -12.04 8.08
N ILE A 139 -0.41 -11.28 8.35
CA ILE A 139 -0.45 -9.86 7.98
C ILE A 139 -0.64 -9.02 9.23
N THR A 140 0.30 -8.12 9.47
CA THR A 140 0.26 -7.21 10.61
C THR A 140 -0.04 -5.80 10.11
N LEU A 141 -1.11 -5.21 10.65
CA LEU A 141 -1.54 -3.85 10.32
C LEU A 141 -1.19 -2.92 11.46
N ARG A 142 -0.53 -1.80 11.15
CA ARG A 142 -0.13 -0.80 12.15
C ARG A 142 -0.40 0.60 11.63
N GLY A 143 -0.57 1.53 12.57
CA GLY A 143 -0.68 2.96 12.26
C GLY A 143 -1.99 3.35 11.62
N GLY A 144 -2.07 4.62 11.23
CA GLY A 144 -3.26 5.19 10.64
C GLY A 144 -4.34 5.47 11.67
N LYS A 145 -5.22 6.42 11.33
CA LYS A 145 -6.27 6.85 12.26
C LYS A 145 -7.30 5.76 12.56
N ALA A 146 -7.61 4.92 11.55
CA ALA A 146 -8.61 3.88 11.73
C ALA A 146 -8.16 2.79 12.69
N VAL A 147 -6.87 2.41 12.65
CA VAL A 147 -6.33 1.41 13.58
C VAL A 147 -6.25 1.99 14.98
N GLU A 148 -5.85 3.23 15.12
CA GLU A 148 -5.78 3.92 16.42
C GLU A 148 -7.16 4.10 17.02
N ALA A 149 -8.17 4.37 16.20
CA ALA A 149 -9.55 4.57 16.67
C ALA A 149 -10.20 3.30 17.21
N GLU A 150 -9.71 2.12 16.83
CA GLU A 150 -10.20 0.83 17.34
C GLU A 150 -9.61 0.50 18.72
N LEU A 151 -8.68 1.27 19.16
CA LEU A 151 -8.00 1.10 20.43
C LEU A 151 -8.67 1.95 21.51
#